data_07d94b68e697cea59b3f68df6d34d001
#
_entry.id   07d94b68e697cea59b3f68df6d34d001
#
_cell.length_a   1.000
_cell.length_b   1.000
_cell.length_c   1.000
_cell.angle_alpha   90.00
_cell.angle_beta   90.00
_cell.angle_gamma   90.00
#
_symmetry.space_group_name_H-M   'P 1'
#
loop_
_entity.id
_entity.type
_entity.pdbx_description
1 polymer ?
#
loop_
_entity_poly.entity_id
_entity_poly.type
_entity_poly.pdbx_seq_one_letter_code
_entity_poly.pdbx_strand_id
1 'polypeptide(L)'
;MNNLELEKIANEIRKSIVTAVHSAKSGHPGGSLSSADIFTYLYFEELNVDPKNPKDENRDRFVLSKGHVAPVYYSTLAEKGFFPKEDLTTLRHTGSYLQGHPDMKHIPGVDMSSGSLGQGVSAAVGMAAAGKFDHKDYRVYTLTGDGEIQEGQIWEAAMWAGHRKLDNLVIIVDNNNLQIDGEISKVCSPYPIDKKFEAFNFHTIVIDGNNFDEIRAAFEEARNTKGQPTAIIAKTIKGKGVSYMENQAGWHGKAPNDEEYKTAMEELEKAGEALCQK
;
A
#
# COMPACT_ATOMS: atom_id res chain seq x y z
N MET A 1 8.65 -12.48 11.76
CA MET A 1 8.13 -13.66 11.00
C MET A 1 9.15 -14.05 9.93
N ASN A 2 9.19 -15.34 9.54
CA ASN A 2 9.99 -15.75 8.38
C ASN A 2 9.26 -15.44 7.05
N ASN A 3 9.98 -15.54 5.92
CA ASN A 3 9.39 -15.18 4.61
C ASN A 3 8.21 -16.08 4.22
N LEU A 4 8.27 -17.37 4.54
CA LEU A 4 7.18 -18.30 4.23
C LEU A 4 5.87 -17.93 4.96
N GLU A 5 5.97 -17.49 6.21
CA GLU A 5 4.81 -16.99 6.98
C GLU A 5 4.24 -15.73 6.31
N LEU A 6 5.08 -14.80 5.89
CA LEU A 6 4.65 -13.59 5.20
C LEU A 6 4.04 -13.90 3.82
N GLU A 7 4.63 -14.83 3.04
CA GLU A 7 4.08 -15.29 1.75
C GLU A 7 2.66 -15.88 1.92
N LYS A 8 2.44 -16.67 2.98
CA LYS A 8 1.11 -17.22 3.30
C LYS A 8 0.09 -16.13 3.61
N ILE A 9 0.46 -15.17 4.46
CA ILE A 9 -0.42 -14.03 4.79
C ILE A 9 -0.70 -13.19 3.54
N ALA A 10 0.30 -12.87 2.73
CA ALA A 10 0.12 -12.13 1.50
C ALA A 10 -0.84 -12.83 0.53
N ASN A 11 -0.77 -14.16 0.46
CA ASN A 11 -1.70 -14.94 -0.35
C ASN A 11 -3.14 -14.86 0.17
N GLU A 12 -3.36 -14.93 1.49
CA GLU A 12 -4.69 -14.75 2.09
C GLU A 12 -5.23 -13.33 1.87
N ILE A 13 -4.38 -12.32 1.96
CA ILE A 13 -4.73 -10.92 1.62
C ILE A 13 -5.16 -10.83 0.15
N ARG A 14 -4.46 -11.47 -0.79
CA ARG A 14 -4.85 -11.52 -2.22
C ARG A 14 -6.22 -12.15 -2.43
N LYS A 15 -6.51 -13.28 -1.78
CA LYS A 15 -7.85 -13.90 -1.82
C LYS A 15 -8.93 -12.94 -1.32
N SER A 16 -8.66 -12.25 -0.22
CA SER A 16 -9.56 -11.26 0.37
C SER A 16 -9.79 -10.06 -0.56
N ILE A 17 -8.75 -9.56 -1.24
CA ILE A 17 -8.86 -8.49 -2.25
C ILE A 17 -9.82 -8.90 -3.38
N VAL A 18 -9.58 -10.08 -3.96
CA VAL A 18 -10.38 -10.58 -5.09
C VAL A 18 -11.83 -10.78 -4.66
N THR A 19 -12.05 -11.35 -3.47
CA THR A 19 -13.39 -11.57 -2.89
C THR A 19 -14.13 -10.24 -2.66
N ALA A 20 -13.49 -9.26 -2.04
CA ALA A 20 -14.10 -7.96 -1.75
C ALA A 20 -14.49 -7.22 -3.03
N VAL A 21 -13.59 -7.18 -4.03
CA VAL A 21 -13.84 -6.50 -5.31
C VAL A 21 -14.92 -7.22 -6.12
N HIS A 22 -14.92 -8.56 -6.12
CA HIS A 22 -15.96 -9.35 -6.78
C HIS A 22 -17.34 -9.13 -6.14
N SER A 23 -17.43 -9.18 -4.81
CA SER A 23 -18.70 -8.94 -4.09
C SER A 23 -19.24 -7.53 -4.37
N ALA A 24 -18.38 -6.53 -4.39
CA ALA A 24 -18.73 -5.14 -4.68
C ALA A 24 -19.14 -4.90 -6.14
N LYS A 25 -18.83 -5.81 -7.06
CA LYS A 25 -18.92 -5.61 -8.53
C LYS A 25 -18.23 -4.31 -8.99
N SER A 26 -17.29 -3.82 -8.19
CA SER A 26 -16.58 -2.55 -8.37
C SER A 26 -15.31 -2.52 -7.52
N GLY A 27 -14.25 -1.90 -8.00
CA GLY A 27 -13.00 -1.71 -7.23
C GLY A 27 -11.76 -1.76 -8.11
N HIS A 28 -10.60 -1.73 -7.45
CA HIS A 28 -9.31 -1.61 -8.11
C HIS A 28 -8.40 -2.80 -7.75
N PRO A 29 -8.60 -3.98 -8.38
CA PRO A 29 -7.86 -5.18 -8.02
C PRO A 29 -6.37 -5.09 -8.40
N GLY A 30 -6.04 -4.57 -9.59
CA GLY A 30 -4.67 -4.59 -10.09
C GLY A 30 -3.66 -3.91 -9.17
N GLY A 31 -3.93 -2.66 -8.76
CA GLY A 31 -3.08 -1.91 -7.83
C GLY A 31 -3.17 -2.41 -6.38
N SER A 32 -4.24 -3.08 -5.99
CA SER A 32 -4.36 -3.75 -4.70
C SER A 32 -3.47 -4.98 -4.63
N LEU A 33 -3.52 -5.83 -5.65
CA LEU A 33 -2.71 -7.05 -5.74
C LEU A 33 -1.21 -6.75 -5.84
N SER A 34 -0.79 -5.68 -6.56
CA SER A 34 0.63 -5.28 -6.63
C SER A 34 1.21 -4.92 -5.27
N SER A 35 0.39 -4.36 -4.39
CA SER A 35 0.81 -3.84 -3.08
C SER A 35 0.71 -4.86 -1.94
N ALA A 36 0.20 -6.07 -2.18
CA ALA A 36 -0.12 -7.03 -1.12
C ALA A 36 1.10 -7.43 -0.27
N ASP A 37 2.27 -7.66 -0.87
CA ASP A 37 3.49 -8.03 -0.13
C ASP A 37 4.00 -6.87 0.74
N ILE A 38 3.97 -5.64 0.21
CA ILE A 38 4.35 -4.43 0.95
C ILE A 38 3.42 -4.23 2.15
N PHE A 39 2.10 -4.34 1.96
CA PHE A 39 1.12 -4.24 3.04
C PHE A 39 1.29 -5.33 4.09
N THR A 40 1.57 -6.56 3.64
CA THR A 40 1.84 -7.68 4.55
C THR A 40 3.03 -7.35 5.44
N TYR A 41 4.17 -6.95 4.87
CA TYR A 41 5.34 -6.61 5.66
C TYR A 41 5.07 -5.44 6.60
N LEU A 42 4.45 -4.36 6.10
CA LEU A 42 4.12 -3.19 6.91
C LEU A 42 3.33 -3.55 8.16
N TYR A 43 2.23 -4.27 8.01
CA TYR A 43 1.30 -4.51 9.11
C TYR A 43 1.71 -5.68 10.02
N PHE A 44 2.50 -6.63 9.53
CA PHE A 44 2.85 -7.81 10.32
C PHE A 44 4.26 -7.77 10.91
N GLU A 45 5.16 -6.93 10.38
CA GLU A 45 6.54 -6.80 10.83
C GLU A 45 6.97 -5.37 11.19
N GLU A 46 6.58 -4.36 10.41
CA GLU A 46 7.16 -3.02 10.51
C GLU A 46 6.42 -2.10 11.48
N LEU A 47 5.11 -1.96 11.30
CA LEU A 47 4.30 -0.98 12.02
C LEU A 47 4.07 -1.38 13.48
N ASN A 48 4.32 -0.46 14.39
CA ASN A 48 3.87 -0.56 15.77
C ASN A 48 2.38 -0.19 15.86
N VAL A 49 1.50 -1.17 15.60
CA VAL A 49 0.04 -1.02 15.66
C VAL A 49 -0.60 -2.22 16.36
N ASP A 50 -1.60 -1.96 17.19
CA ASP A 50 -2.36 -2.99 17.91
C ASP A 50 -3.85 -2.89 17.55
N PRO A 51 -4.46 -3.93 16.94
CA PRO A 51 -5.89 -3.97 16.66
C PRO A 51 -6.77 -3.77 17.90
N LYS A 52 -6.28 -4.16 19.08
CA LYS A 52 -7.01 -3.99 20.35
C LYS A 52 -6.95 -2.56 20.90
N ASN A 53 -5.96 -1.76 20.43
CA ASN A 53 -5.82 -0.36 20.77
C ASN A 53 -5.56 0.51 19.52
N PRO A 54 -6.51 0.57 18.58
CA PRO A 54 -6.30 1.23 17.28
C PRO A 54 -6.14 2.76 17.37
N LYS A 55 -6.34 3.33 18.55
CA LYS A 55 -6.23 4.78 18.82
C LYS A 55 -5.03 5.15 19.70
N ASP A 56 -4.09 4.23 19.92
CA ASP A 56 -2.86 4.55 20.66
C ASP A 56 -2.16 5.77 20.03
N GLU A 57 -1.89 6.76 20.84
CA GLU A 57 -1.23 7.99 20.39
C GLU A 57 0.22 7.77 19.96
N ASN A 58 0.87 6.72 20.46
CA ASN A 58 2.27 6.42 20.19
C ASN A 58 2.46 5.37 19.06
N ARG A 59 1.34 4.86 18.48
CA ARG A 59 1.43 3.94 17.35
C ARG A 59 2.02 4.63 16.13
N ASP A 60 2.59 3.87 15.21
CA ASP A 60 2.95 4.37 13.89
C ASP A 60 1.72 4.80 13.09
N ARG A 61 1.92 5.59 12.05
CA ARG A 61 0.86 6.08 11.17
C ARG A 61 1.08 5.56 9.76
N PHE A 62 -0.01 5.16 9.12
CA PHE A 62 0.00 4.77 7.72
C PHE A 62 -1.04 5.53 6.91
N VAL A 63 -0.61 6.16 5.82
CA VAL A 63 -1.49 6.88 4.89
C VAL A 63 -1.47 6.19 3.54
N LEU A 64 -2.60 5.64 3.11
CA LEU A 64 -2.76 5.14 1.75
C LEU A 64 -3.03 6.30 0.81
N SER A 65 -2.00 6.87 0.17
CA SER A 65 -2.15 8.03 -0.71
C SER A 65 -2.93 7.68 -1.98
N LYS A 66 -2.60 6.57 -2.65
CA LYS A 66 -3.41 6.00 -3.74
C LYS A 66 -4.67 5.32 -3.20
N GLY A 67 -5.59 6.11 -2.63
CA GLY A 67 -6.75 5.63 -1.88
C GLY A 67 -7.68 4.66 -2.61
N HIS A 68 -7.63 4.64 -3.95
CA HIS A 68 -8.42 3.72 -4.77
C HIS A 68 -8.08 2.24 -4.53
N VAL A 69 -6.87 1.91 -4.04
CA VAL A 69 -6.51 0.53 -3.68
C VAL A 69 -6.92 0.17 -2.25
N ALA A 70 -8.00 0.79 -1.75
CA ALA A 70 -8.63 0.45 -0.47
C ALA A 70 -8.85 -1.06 -0.26
N PRO A 71 -9.14 -1.90 -1.28
CA PRO A 71 -9.28 -3.35 -1.08
C PRO A 71 -8.08 -4.02 -0.42
N VAL A 72 -6.82 -3.68 -0.78
CA VAL A 72 -5.65 -4.25 -0.09
C VAL A 72 -5.55 -3.75 1.34
N TYR A 73 -5.84 -2.48 1.58
CA TYR A 73 -5.78 -1.91 2.92
C TYR A 73 -6.78 -2.59 3.86
N TYR A 74 -8.04 -2.71 3.43
CA TYR A 74 -9.08 -3.36 4.22
C TYR A 74 -8.81 -4.85 4.43
N SER A 75 -8.36 -5.56 3.39
CA SER A 75 -7.97 -6.96 3.50
C SER A 75 -6.85 -7.17 4.53
N THR A 76 -5.86 -6.28 4.55
CA THR A 76 -4.75 -6.33 5.51
C THR A 76 -5.22 -6.00 6.92
N LEU A 77 -6.07 -4.98 7.10
CA LEU A 77 -6.63 -4.63 8.42
C LEU A 77 -7.51 -5.75 8.98
N ALA A 78 -8.34 -6.38 8.15
CA ALA A 78 -9.15 -7.53 8.55
C ALA A 78 -8.29 -8.73 8.93
N GLU A 79 -7.26 -9.05 8.13
CA GLU A 79 -6.31 -10.15 8.41
C GLU A 79 -5.50 -9.90 9.69
N LYS A 80 -5.17 -8.66 9.98
CA LYS A 80 -4.51 -8.23 11.23
C LYS A 80 -5.47 -8.25 12.43
N GLY A 81 -6.79 -8.25 12.22
CA GLY A 81 -7.83 -8.35 13.27
C GLY A 81 -8.42 -7.01 13.73
N PHE A 82 -8.34 -5.94 12.93
CA PHE A 82 -8.99 -4.67 13.24
C PHE A 82 -10.53 -4.74 13.13
N PHE A 83 -11.05 -5.62 12.27
CA PHE A 83 -12.47 -5.90 12.10
C PHE A 83 -12.68 -7.29 11.48
N PRO A 84 -13.91 -7.86 11.52
CA PRO A 84 -14.19 -9.18 10.98
C PRO A 84 -13.91 -9.31 9.49
N LYS A 85 -13.30 -10.41 9.06
CA LYS A 85 -12.95 -10.67 7.66
C LYS A 85 -14.19 -10.78 6.76
N GLU A 86 -15.30 -11.22 7.33
CA GLU A 86 -16.61 -11.35 6.66
C GLU A 86 -17.13 -10.01 6.14
N ASP A 87 -16.80 -8.90 6.83
CA ASP A 87 -17.22 -7.55 6.46
C ASP A 87 -16.67 -7.11 5.09
N LEU A 88 -15.56 -7.71 4.63
CA LEU A 88 -14.97 -7.42 3.32
C LEU A 88 -15.96 -7.64 2.17
N THR A 89 -16.91 -8.54 2.33
CA THR A 89 -17.98 -8.80 1.33
C THR A 89 -18.97 -7.65 1.22
N THR A 90 -18.96 -6.71 2.15
CA THR A 90 -19.82 -5.51 2.15
C THR A 90 -19.17 -4.29 1.51
N LEU A 91 -17.96 -4.42 0.97
CA LEU A 91 -17.23 -3.32 0.32
C LEU A 91 -18.14 -2.55 -0.65
N ARG A 92 -18.22 -1.22 -0.49
CA ARG A 92 -19.03 -0.32 -1.34
C ARG A 92 -20.54 -0.57 -1.34
N HIS A 93 -21.06 -1.50 -0.53
CA HIS A 93 -22.49 -1.67 -0.41
C HIS A 93 -23.12 -0.51 0.38
N THR A 94 -24.35 -0.17 0.06
CA THR A 94 -25.10 0.86 0.79
C THR A 94 -25.20 0.51 2.27
N GLY A 95 -24.80 1.42 3.13
CA GLY A 95 -24.79 1.23 4.59
C GLY A 95 -23.55 0.54 5.14
N SER A 96 -22.63 0.03 4.30
CA SER A 96 -21.35 -0.47 4.76
C SER A 96 -20.41 0.66 5.20
N TYR A 97 -19.62 0.43 6.23
CA TYR A 97 -18.54 1.33 6.61
C TYR A 97 -17.29 1.19 5.71
N LEU A 98 -17.17 0.08 4.96
CA LEU A 98 -16.07 -0.16 4.01
C LEU A 98 -16.33 0.59 2.70
N GLN A 99 -15.95 1.86 2.70
CA GLN A 99 -16.13 2.76 1.57
C GLN A 99 -15.15 2.44 0.43
N GLY A 100 -15.43 2.97 -0.78
CA GLY A 100 -14.57 2.78 -1.95
C GLY A 100 -13.17 3.38 -1.83
N HIS A 101 -12.99 4.31 -0.88
CA HIS A 101 -11.72 4.92 -0.48
C HIS A 101 -11.63 4.91 1.04
N PRO A 102 -10.42 4.96 1.64
CA PRO A 102 -10.25 4.94 3.08
C PRO A 102 -11.02 6.06 3.79
N ASP A 103 -11.73 5.71 4.87
CA ASP A 103 -12.42 6.66 5.74
C ASP A 103 -11.96 6.50 7.19
N MET A 104 -11.19 7.47 7.68
CA MET A 104 -10.61 7.46 9.04
C MET A 104 -11.66 7.58 10.15
N LYS A 105 -12.89 8.03 9.83
CA LYS A 105 -13.94 8.22 10.83
C LYS A 105 -14.66 6.93 11.19
N HIS A 106 -14.77 6.01 10.23
CA HIS A 106 -15.62 4.84 10.38
C HIS A 106 -14.85 3.51 10.31
N ILE A 107 -13.64 3.48 9.74
CA ILE A 107 -12.88 2.24 9.54
C ILE A 107 -11.77 2.13 10.59
N PRO A 108 -11.83 1.14 11.49
CA PRO A 108 -10.77 0.91 12.48
C PRO A 108 -9.41 0.70 11.81
N GLY A 109 -8.37 1.36 12.33
CA GLY A 109 -7.01 1.24 11.80
C GLY A 109 -6.68 2.14 10.61
N VAL A 110 -7.63 2.91 10.08
CA VAL A 110 -7.40 3.90 9.02
C VAL A 110 -7.02 5.25 9.64
N ASP A 111 -5.84 5.76 9.29
CA ASP A 111 -5.30 7.01 9.85
C ASP A 111 -5.72 8.27 9.11
N MET A 112 -6.03 8.15 7.81
CA MET A 112 -6.39 9.31 6.97
C MET A 112 -7.39 8.89 5.90
N SER A 113 -8.45 9.67 5.76
CA SER A 113 -9.34 9.59 4.60
C SER A 113 -8.60 10.08 3.36
N SER A 114 -8.53 9.26 2.33
CA SER A 114 -7.80 9.57 1.09
C SER A 114 -8.64 9.21 -0.14
N GLY A 115 -8.15 9.54 -1.34
CA GLY A 115 -8.86 9.26 -2.60
C GLY A 115 -8.50 10.25 -3.71
N SER A 116 -8.32 11.53 -3.39
CA SER A 116 -7.72 12.51 -4.30
C SER A 116 -6.21 12.28 -4.34
N LEU A 117 -5.70 11.88 -5.50
CA LEU A 117 -4.30 11.51 -5.68
C LEU A 117 -3.35 12.66 -5.28
N GLY A 118 -2.25 12.31 -4.65
CA GLY A 118 -1.24 13.25 -4.15
C GLY A 118 -1.53 13.84 -2.78
N GLN A 119 -2.80 13.94 -2.35
CA GLN A 119 -3.19 14.57 -1.08
C GLN A 119 -2.68 13.79 0.15
N GLY A 120 -2.67 12.46 0.06
CA GLY A 120 -2.25 11.61 1.18
C GLY A 120 -0.80 11.84 1.61
N VAL A 121 0.11 12.09 0.66
CA VAL A 121 1.52 12.36 0.98
C VAL A 121 1.66 13.65 1.80
N SER A 122 0.93 14.71 1.45
CA SER A 122 0.96 15.95 2.23
C SER A 122 0.46 15.75 3.66
N ALA A 123 -0.60 14.95 3.84
CA ALA A 123 -1.09 14.59 5.17
C ALA A 123 -0.04 13.78 5.96
N ALA A 124 0.61 12.79 5.32
CA ALA A 124 1.68 12.01 5.95
C ALA A 124 2.86 12.90 6.38
N VAL A 125 3.26 13.85 5.52
CA VAL A 125 4.30 14.84 5.84
C VAL A 125 3.91 15.68 7.06
N GLY A 126 2.64 16.12 7.13
CA GLY A 126 2.10 16.84 8.29
C GLY A 126 2.14 16.00 9.58
N MET A 127 1.75 14.72 9.50
CA MET A 127 1.81 13.79 10.65
C MET A 127 3.25 13.56 11.12
N ALA A 128 4.20 13.40 10.18
CA ALA A 128 5.61 13.23 10.53
C ALA A 128 6.19 14.48 11.20
N ALA A 129 5.84 15.66 10.71
CA ALA A 129 6.23 16.93 11.31
C ALA A 129 5.64 17.12 12.71
N ALA A 130 4.36 16.76 12.91
CA ALA A 130 3.70 16.81 14.21
C ALA A 130 4.42 15.87 15.21
N GLY A 131 4.75 14.64 14.82
CA GLY A 131 5.50 13.72 15.66
C GLY A 131 6.85 14.30 16.11
N LYS A 132 7.59 14.92 15.19
CA LYS A 132 8.85 15.61 15.53
C LYS A 132 8.63 16.78 16.48
N PHE A 133 7.59 17.58 16.24
CA PHE A 133 7.27 18.75 17.07
C PHE A 133 6.87 18.33 18.50
N ASP A 134 6.08 17.26 18.61
CA ASP A 134 5.58 16.72 19.89
C ASP A 134 6.59 15.79 20.58
N HIS A 135 7.82 15.64 20.04
CA HIS A 135 8.85 14.74 20.56
C HIS A 135 8.37 13.28 20.71
N LYS A 136 7.56 12.81 19.74
CA LYS A 136 7.08 11.44 19.66
C LYS A 136 8.02 10.58 18.80
N ASP A 137 8.12 9.31 19.15
CA ASP A 137 9.01 8.36 18.46
C ASP A 137 8.34 7.62 17.29
N TYR A 138 7.03 7.83 17.07
CA TYR A 138 6.32 7.15 16.00
C TYR A 138 6.84 7.54 14.60
N ARG A 139 6.75 6.59 13.70
CA ARG A 139 7.07 6.77 12.28
C ARG A 139 5.81 6.91 11.46
N VAL A 140 5.95 7.53 10.30
CA VAL A 140 4.86 7.73 9.35
C VAL A 140 5.24 7.10 8.01
N TYR A 141 4.38 6.26 7.50
CA TYR A 141 4.52 5.58 6.23
C TYR A 141 3.41 5.99 5.29
N THR A 142 3.71 6.15 4.01
CA THR A 142 2.69 6.42 3.00
C THR A 142 2.98 5.62 1.74
N LEU A 143 1.94 5.08 1.11
CA LEU A 143 2.05 4.36 -0.16
C LEU A 143 1.41 5.17 -1.28
N THR A 144 2.21 5.44 -2.32
CA THR A 144 1.80 6.10 -3.55
C THR A 144 1.83 5.14 -4.73
N GLY A 145 1.18 5.50 -5.83
CA GLY A 145 1.39 4.88 -7.14
C GLY A 145 2.40 5.65 -7.98
N ASP A 146 3.03 4.98 -8.92
CA ASP A 146 3.93 5.59 -9.89
C ASP A 146 3.21 6.57 -10.84
N GLY A 147 1.93 6.34 -11.16
CA GLY A 147 1.09 7.32 -11.84
C GLY A 147 0.68 8.48 -10.94
N GLU A 148 0.47 8.23 -9.65
CA GLU A 148 0.11 9.26 -8.68
C GLU A 148 1.22 10.29 -8.47
N ILE A 149 2.49 9.90 -8.55
CA ILE A 149 3.60 10.85 -8.38
C ILE A 149 3.75 11.83 -9.56
N GLN A 150 2.91 11.77 -10.57
CA GLN A 150 2.78 12.83 -11.59
C GLN A 150 2.10 14.08 -11.03
N GLU A 151 1.36 13.97 -9.91
CA GLU A 151 0.75 15.10 -9.22
C GLU A 151 1.82 16.04 -8.63
N GLY A 152 1.75 17.34 -8.96
CA GLY A 152 2.73 18.34 -8.50
C GLY A 152 2.84 18.42 -6.99
N GLN A 153 1.74 18.21 -6.27
CA GLN A 153 1.67 18.24 -4.82
C GLN A 153 2.58 17.20 -4.14
N ILE A 154 2.85 16.06 -4.76
CA ILE A 154 3.83 15.07 -4.25
C ILE A 154 5.21 15.72 -4.11
N TRP A 155 5.63 16.47 -5.11
CA TRP A 155 6.94 17.11 -5.15
C TRP A 155 7.03 18.33 -4.24
N GLU A 156 5.93 19.07 -4.06
CA GLU A 156 5.84 20.15 -3.05
C GLU A 156 6.01 19.55 -1.63
N ALA A 157 5.31 18.46 -1.34
CA ALA A 157 5.42 17.74 -0.07
C ALA A 157 6.84 17.17 0.15
N ALA A 158 7.43 16.56 -0.89
CA ALA A 158 8.78 16.01 -0.84
C ALA A 158 9.83 17.10 -0.56
N MET A 159 9.75 18.25 -1.27
CA MET A 159 10.64 19.38 -1.05
C MET A 159 10.63 19.84 0.42
N TRP A 160 9.43 19.97 0.98
CA TRP A 160 9.28 20.42 2.37
C TRP A 160 9.78 19.36 3.36
N ALA A 161 9.46 18.08 3.14
CA ALA A 161 9.90 16.97 3.98
C ALA A 161 11.44 16.86 4.04
N GLY A 162 12.10 16.94 2.88
CA GLY A 162 13.58 16.96 2.80
C GLY A 162 14.18 18.16 3.49
N HIS A 163 13.62 19.38 3.28
CA HIS A 163 14.07 20.61 3.97
C HIS A 163 13.96 20.46 5.50
N ARG A 164 12.88 19.88 6.00
CA ARG A 164 12.63 19.65 7.44
C ARG A 164 13.34 18.42 8.00
N LYS A 165 14.04 17.66 7.16
CA LYS A 165 14.79 16.46 7.54
C LYS A 165 13.91 15.45 8.32
N LEU A 166 12.72 15.15 7.80
CA LEU A 166 11.74 14.28 8.46
C LEU A 166 12.18 12.80 8.37
N ASP A 167 13.16 12.39 9.15
CA ASP A 167 13.72 11.04 9.16
C ASP A 167 12.78 9.98 9.79
N ASN A 168 11.62 10.41 10.26
CA ASN A 168 10.51 9.56 10.67
C ASN A 168 9.45 9.35 9.56
N LEU A 169 9.71 9.83 8.33
CA LEU A 169 8.83 9.67 7.17
C LEU A 169 9.42 8.69 6.17
N VAL A 170 8.59 7.72 5.71
CA VAL A 170 8.90 6.83 4.60
C VAL A 170 7.80 6.94 3.54
N ILE A 171 8.18 7.34 2.32
CA ILE A 171 7.31 7.33 1.15
C ILE A 171 7.63 6.08 0.34
N ILE A 172 6.64 5.23 0.11
CA ILE A 172 6.76 4.02 -0.69
C ILE A 172 6.07 4.26 -2.03
N VAL A 173 6.76 4.04 -3.13
CA VAL A 173 6.21 4.14 -4.48
C VAL A 173 5.96 2.73 -5.02
N ASP A 174 4.70 2.34 -5.19
CA ASP A 174 4.32 1.13 -5.93
C ASP A 174 4.57 1.36 -7.41
N ASN A 175 5.77 0.99 -7.87
CA ASN A 175 6.22 1.19 -9.24
C ASN A 175 5.92 -0.05 -10.09
N ASN A 176 4.65 -0.19 -10.47
CA ASN A 176 4.16 -1.29 -11.30
C ASN A 176 4.13 -0.97 -12.79
N ASN A 177 4.60 0.20 -13.22
CA ASN A 177 4.70 0.69 -14.61
C ASN A 177 3.38 0.91 -15.34
N LEU A 178 2.24 0.79 -14.67
CA LEU A 178 0.92 0.89 -15.31
C LEU A 178 0.00 1.85 -14.58
N GLN A 179 -0.54 2.81 -15.31
CA GLN A 179 -1.68 3.62 -14.88
C GLN A 179 -2.94 3.24 -15.67
N ILE A 180 -4.05 3.97 -15.48
CA ILE A 180 -5.35 3.64 -16.07
C ILE A 180 -5.31 3.57 -17.60
N ASP A 181 -4.54 4.46 -18.24
CA ASP A 181 -4.47 4.63 -19.70
C ASP A 181 -3.35 3.81 -20.35
N GLY A 182 -2.57 3.04 -19.58
CA GLY A 182 -1.51 2.18 -20.13
C GLY A 182 -0.18 2.30 -19.40
N GLU A 183 0.90 2.01 -20.14
CA GLU A 183 2.27 2.11 -19.63
C GLU A 183 2.61 3.55 -19.23
N ILE A 184 3.10 3.72 -18.02
CA ILE A 184 3.42 5.03 -17.45
C ILE A 184 4.46 5.79 -18.28
N SER A 185 5.41 5.08 -18.90
CA SER A 185 6.42 5.66 -19.78
C SER A 185 5.85 6.28 -21.07
N LYS A 186 4.68 5.80 -21.50
CA LYS A 186 3.99 6.27 -22.71
C LYS A 186 2.95 7.35 -22.41
N VAL A 187 2.35 7.33 -21.22
CA VAL A 187 1.33 8.32 -20.84
C VAL A 187 1.97 9.61 -20.34
N CYS A 188 2.73 9.53 -19.24
CA CYS A 188 3.52 10.65 -18.70
C CYS A 188 4.62 10.07 -17.80
N SER A 189 5.83 9.95 -18.32
CA SER A 189 6.94 9.28 -17.62
C SER A 189 7.36 10.01 -16.36
N PRO A 190 7.28 9.39 -15.15
CA PRO A 190 7.80 9.96 -13.92
C PRO A 190 9.30 9.71 -13.75
N TYR A 191 9.94 8.94 -14.62
CA TYR A 191 11.35 8.56 -14.49
C TYR A 191 12.34 9.72 -14.73
N PRO A 192 13.53 9.67 -14.10
CA PRO A 192 13.96 8.73 -13.09
C PRO A 192 13.38 9.10 -11.70
N ILE A 193 12.65 8.15 -11.08
CA ILE A 193 11.91 8.41 -9.83
C ILE A 193 12.87 8.62 -8.66
N ASP A 194 13.86 7.73 -8.53
CA ASP A 194 14.89 7.75 -7.50
C ASP A 194 15.64 9.10 -7.48
N LYS A 195 16.12 9.54 -8.65
CA LYS A 195 16.87 10.80 -8.77
C LYS A 195 16.06 12.03 -8.44
N LYS A 196 14.75 12.00 -8.68
CA LYS A 196 13.86 13.10 -8.31
C LYS A 196 13.73 13.22 -6.79
N PHE A 197 13.53 12.10 -6.07
CA PHE A 197 13.49 12.10 -4.61
C PHE A 197 14.87 12.47 -4.02
N GLU A 198 15.98 11.97 -4.57
CA GLU A 198 17.34 12.38 -4.16
C GLU A 198 17.54 13.90 -4.27
N ALA A 199 17.05 14.52 -5.35
CA ALA A 199 17.13 15.96 -5.56
C ALA A 199 16.37 16.76 -4.48
N PHE A 200 15.40 16.17 -3.82
CA PHE A 200 14.71 16.71 -2.65
C PHE A 200 15.31 16.25 -1.31
N ASN A 201 16.54 15.74 -1.30
CA ASN A 201 17.26 15.27 -0.11
C ASN A 201 16.61 14.08 0.59
N PHE A 202 15.97 13.17 -0.14
CA PHE A 202 15.57 11.88 0.37
C PHE A 202 16.72 10.87 0.26
N HIS A 203 16.81 9.98 1.23
CA HIS A 203 17.47 8.69 1.04
C HIS A 203 16.59 7.81 0.16
N THR A 204 17.13 7.26 -0.93
CA THR A 204 16.34 6.46 -1.87
C THR A 204 16.81 5.02 -1.93
N ILE A 205 15.87 4.09 -1.89
CA ILE A 205 16.12 2.66 -1.95
C ILE A 205 15.24 2.09 -3.06
N VAL A 206 15.83 1.32 -3.97
CA VAL A 206 15.11 0.68 -5.08
C VAL A 206 15.12 -0.83 -4.85
N ILE A 207 13.92 -1.45 -4.82
CA ILE A 207 13.76 -2.88 -4.50
C ILE A 207 12.83 -3.59 -5.48
N ASP A 208 12.90 -4.92 -5.49
CA ASP A 208 11.78 -5.77 -5.91
C ASP A 208 10.74 -5.78 -4.79
N GLY A 209 9.60 -5.11 -5.03
CA GLY A 209 8.50 -4.99 -4.07
C GLY A 209 7.66 -6.27 -3.90
N ASN A 210 8.03 -7.36 -4.56
CA ASN A 210 7.45 -8.69 -4.38
C ASN A 210 8.45 -9.69 -3.75
N ASN A 211 9.61 -9.21 -3.27
CA ASN A 211 10.63 -10.00 -2.59
C ASN A 211 10.73 -9.59 -1.11
N PHE A 212 10.34 -10.46 -0.17
CA PHE A 212 10.33 -10.15 1.26
C PHE A 212 11.72 -9.90 1.85
N ASP A 213 12.79 -10.46 1.31
CA ASP A 213 14.15 -10.16 1.78
C ASP A 213 14.54 -8.72 1.44
N GLU A 214 14.24 -8.27 0.22
CA GLU A 214 14.51 -6.90 -0.20
C GLU A 214 13.60 -5.89 0.51
N ILE A 215 12.31 -6.23 0.72
CA ILE A 215 11.38 -5.41 1.50
C ILE A 215 11.92 -5.23 2.93
N ARG A 216 12.30 -6.31 3.61
CA ARG A 216 12.87 -6.31 4.96
C ARG A 216 14.11 -5.43 5.05
N ALA A 217 15.07 -5.64 4.14
CA ALA A 217 16.30 -4.86 4.10
C ALA A 217 16.03 -3.36 3.92
N ALA A 218 15.10 -2.99 3.02
CA ALA A 218 14.75 -1.61 2.76
C ALA A 218 14.12 -0.90 3.97
N PHE A 219 13.22 -1.57 4.70
CA PHE A 219 12.63 -1.00 5.90
C PHE A 219 13.63 -0.91 7.06
N GLU A 220 14.54 -1.88 7.20
CA GLU A 220 15.64 -1.81 8.15
C GLU A 220 16.57 -0.63 7.84
N GLU A 221 16.96 -0.44 6.59
CA GLU A 221 17.77 0.69 6.14
C GLU A 221 17.04 2.02 6.39
N ALA A 222 15.73 2.10 6.11
CA ALA A 222 14.93 3.28 6.37
C ALA A 222 14.85 3.63 7.87
N ARG A 223 14.76 2.63 8.77
CA ARG A 223 14.80 2.87 10.22
C ARG A 223 16.13 3.44 10.69
N ASN A 224 17.22 3.03 10.07
CA ASN A 224 18.58 3.45 10.41
C ASN A 224 18.96 4.79 9.76
N THR A 225 18.24 5.24 8.73
CA THR A 225 18.46 6.53 8.09
C THR A 225 18.08 7.69 9.02
N LYS A 226 19.00 8.62 9.24
CA LYS A 226 18.81 9.79 10.12
C LYS A 226 19.06 11.08 9.37
N GLY A 227 18.32 12.12 9.76
CA GLY A 227 18.47 13.47 9.23
C GLY A 227 17.93 13.69 7.83
N GLN A 228 17.24 12.71 7.23
CA GLN A 228 16.57 12.82 5.94
C GLN A 228 15.41 11.80 5.85
N PRO A 229 14.30 12.13 5.14
CA PRO A 229 13.25 11.17 4.87
C PRO A 229 13.71 10.07 3.89
N THR A 230 13.00 8.96 3.86
CA THR A 230 13.31 7.85 2.94
C THR A 230 12.23 7.69 1.88
N ALA A 231 12.63 7.42 0.64
CA ALA A 231 11.75 6.99 -0.45
C ALA A 231 12.13 5.57 -0.89
N ILE A 232 11.20 4.63 -0.78
CA ILE A 232 11.36 3.25 -1.26
C ILE A 232 10.63 3.12 -2.59
N ILE A 233 11.38 2.91 -3.67
CA ILE A 233 10.82 2.68 -5.00
C ILE A 233 10.70 1.16 -5.19
N ALA A 234 9.50 0.64 -4.93
CA ALA A 234 9.21 -0.77 -4.98
C ALA A 234 8.72 -1.18 -6.38
N LYS A 235 9.55 -1.84 -7.15
CA LYS A 235 9.16 -2.44 -8.43
C LYS A 235 8.25 -3.62 -8.16
N THR A 236 7.03 -3.57 -8.69
CA THR A 236 5.99 -4.56 -8.43
C THR A 236 5.35 -5.04 -9.73
N ILE A 237 4.54 -6.07 -9.64
CA ILE A 237 3.72 -6.58 -10.74
C ILE A 237 2.27 -6.19 -10.47
N LYS A 238 1.69 -5.32 -11.34
CA LYS A 238 0.26 -5.01 -11.26
C LYS A 238 -0.56 -6.28 -11.44
N GLY A 239 -1.51 -6.54 -10.53
CA GLY A 239 -2.31 -7.76 -10.59
C GLY A 239 -1.63 -9.02 -10.08
N LYS A 240 -0.52 -8.91 -9.32
CA LYS A 240 0.31 -10.01 -8.82
C LYS A 240 -0.47 -11.15 -8.20
N GLY A 241 -0.21 -12.38 -8.69
CA GLY A 241 -0.79 -13.63 -8.20
C GLY A 241 -2.05 -14.08 -8.92
N VAL A 242 -2.56 -13.29 -9.88
CA VAL A 242 -3.70 -13.66 -10.73
C VAL A 242 -3.29 -13.53 -12.19
N SER A 243 -3.10 -14.65 -12.88
CA SER A 243 -2.41 -14.74 -14.17
C SER A 243 -2.96 -13.80 -15.24
N TYR A 244 -4.29 -13.70 -15.36
CA TYR A 244 -4.95 -12.85 -16.37
C TYR A 244 -5.01 -11.35 -15.96
N MET A 245 -4.63 -11.01 -14.72
CA MET A 245 -4.52 -9.61 -14.25
C MET A 245 -3.09 -9.09 -14.30
N GLU A 246 -2.07 -9.97 -14.24
CA GLU A 246 -0.68 -9.57 -14.19
C GLU A 246 -0.28 -8.73 -15.42
N ASN A 247 0.30 -7.55 -15.14
CA ASN A 247 0.76 -6.59 -16.16
C ASN A 247 -0.32 -6.13 -17.15
N GLN A 248 -1.59 -6.15 -16.75
CA GLN A 248 -2.71 -5.73 -17.58
C GLN A 248 -3.33 -4.42 -17.07
N ALA A 249 -3.19 -3.32 -17.82
CA ALA A 249 -3.75 -2.00 -17.48
C ALA A 249 -5.28 -2.05 -17.30
N GLY A 250 -5.98 -2.87 -18.08
CA GLY A 250 -7.43 -3.02 -18.03
C GLY A 250 -7.98 -3.46 -16.67
N TRP A 251 -7.14 -4.06 -15.80
CA TRP A 251 -7.51 -4.44 -14.43
C TRP A 251 -7.25 -3.33 -13.40
N HIS A 252 -7.02 -2.11 -13.85
CA HIS A 252 -6.89 -0.98 -12.93
C HIS A 252 -8.17 -0.76 -12.12
N GLY A 253 -9.33 -0.71 -12.76
CA GLY A 253 -10.62 -0.40 -12.11
C GLY A 253 -11.77 -1.32 -12.51
N LYS A 254 -11.48 -2.56 -12.94
CA LYS A 254 -12.47 -3.55 -13.36
C LYS A 254 -12.60 -4.63 -12.28
N ALA A 255 -13.84 -4.92 -11.82
CA ALA A 255 -14.12 -6.08 -10.98
C ALA A 255 -14.18 -7.36 -11.82
N PRO A 256 -13.68 -8.51 -11.31
CA PRO A 256 -13.85 -9.80 -11.97
C PRO A 256 -15.32 -10.23 -11.98
N ASN A 257 -15.76 -10.86 -13.07
CA ASN A 257 -17.03 -11.56 -13.12
C ASN A 257 -16.94 -12.92 -12.38
N ASP A 258 -18.02 -13.69 -12.35
CA ASP A 258 -18.08 -14.93 -11.57
C ASP A 258 -17.09 -16.00 -12.07
N GLU A 259 -16.85 -16.10 -13.37
CA GLU A 259 -15.89 -17.04 -13.96
C GLU A 259 -14.44 -16.56 -13.72
N GLU A 260 -14.17 -15.26 -13.93
CA GLU A 260 -12.89 -14.62 -13.63
C GLU A 260 -12.56 -14.76 -12.13
N TYR A 261 -13.54 -14.54 -11.25
CA TYR A 261 -13.38 -14.73 -9.80
C TYR A 261 -13.01 -16.16 -9.45
N LYS A 262 -13.73 -17.15 -10.00
CA LYS A 262 -13.46 -18.57 -9.77
C LYS A 262 -12.03 -18.93 -10.18
N THR A 263 -11.60 -18.50 -11.38
CA THR A 263 -10.24 -18.73 -11.87
C THR A 263 -9.20 -18.11 -10.94
N ALA A 264 -9.38 -16.85 -10.51
CA ALA A 264 -8.46 -16.20 -9.61
C ALA A 264 -8.35 -16.93 -8.26
N MET A 265 -9.46 -17.38 -7.71
CA MET A 265 -9.47 -18.11 -6.44
C MET A 265 -8.77 -19.47 -6.57
N GLU A 266 -9.02 -20.23 -7.65
CA GLU A 266 -8.34 -21.50 -7.94
C GLU A 266 -6.82 -21.32 -8.04
N GLU A 267 -6.34 -20.24 -8.70
CA GLU A 267 -4.92 -19.93 -8.79
C GLU A 267 -4.32 -19.60 -7.43
N LEU A 268 -4.98 -18.76 -6.62
CA LEU A 268 -4.52 -18.36 -5.29
C LEU A 268 -4.60 -19.52 -4.28
N GLU A 269 -5.59 -20.39 -4.36
CA GLU A 269 -5.68 -21.61 -3.53
C GLU A 269 -4.54 -22.55 -3.84
N LYS A 270 -4.27 -22.82 -5.12
CA LYS A 270 -3.14 -23.65 -5.55
C LYS A 270 -1.80 -23.07 -5.12
N ALA A 271 -1.64 -21.73 -5.20
CA ALA A 271 -0.44 -21.08 -4.70
C ALA A 271 -0.29 -21.27 -3.18
N GLY A 272 -1.38 -21.12 -2.42
CA GLY A 272 -1.40 -21.38 -0.97
C GLY A 272 -1.04 -22.80 -0.59
N GLU A 273 -1.57 -23.81 -1.32
CA GLU A 273 -1.21 -25.21 -1.12
C GLU A 273 0.28 -25.45 -1.35
N ALA A 274 0.85 -24.86 -2.40
CA ALA A 274 2.30 -24.97 -2.69
C ALA A 274 3.16 -24.35 -1.57
N LEU A 275 2.70 -23.25 -0.94
CA LEU A 275 3.36 -22.66 0.23
C LEU A 275 3.26 -23.53 1.50
N CYS A 276 2.24 -24.36 1.61
CA CYS A 276 2.11 -25.30 2.73
C CYS A 276 3.01 -26.54 2.61
N GLN A 277 3.52 -26.81 1.42
CA GLN A 277 4.41 -27.94 1.15
C GLN A 277 5.91 -27.58 1.30
N LYS A 278 6.23 -26.30 1.41
CA LYS A 278 7.60 -25.80 1.72
C LYS A 278 7.87 -25.84 3.23
#